data_fd37d0558b43c6662cf371619c13cafc
#
_entry.id   fd37d0558b43c6662cf371619c13cafc
#
_cell.length_a   1.000
_cell.length_b   1.000
_cell.length_c   1.000
_cell.angle_alpha   90.00
_cell.angle_beta   90.00
_cell.angle_gamma   90.00
#
_symmetry.space_group_name_H-M   'P 1'
#
loop_
_entity.id
_entity.type
_entity.pdbx_description
1 polymer ?
#
loop_
_entity_poly.entity_id
_entity_poly.type
_entity_poly.pdbx_seq_one_letter_code
_entity_poly.pdbx_strand_id
1 'polypeptide(L)'
;MNLKRLNIFLVVILIYLLLFEFIFPSNRIFPSVSVIWLSTVELFDKYNFLLNLISTLSAVYASVFINYLLTKISFPYFQKYQSDKASNSSDNNIFSFLTFIPFFLISIIVVLWLSDFILTKYIITTLVFFPFTLNELLTQKGNDSSEYFDFYKSLGLKEIIITNKILFKLKEPEYFYTQLKIHSLIWSIVLIVEFLQQQEGIGNILRIAFKYQDISITFTITIIISLTIYFLHFGFRKLYNKIYFWN
;
A
#
# COMPACT_ATOMS: atom_id res chain seq x y z
N MET A 1 -19.60 -13.52 -2.74
CA MET A 1 -18.68 -14.53 -2.16
C MET A 1 -19.27 -15.89 -2.41
N ASN A 2 -18.54 -16.82 -3.04
CA ASN A 2 -19.09 -18.14 -3.41
C ASN A 2 -19.40 -18.93 -2.12
N LEU A 3 -20.60 -19.50 -1.97
CA LEU A 3 -20.99 -20.28 -0.78
C LEU A 3 -19.95 -21.33 -0.38
N LYS A 4 -19.31 -21.99 -1.38
CA LYS A 4 -18.22 -22.95 -1.13
C LYS A 4 -17.02 -22.33 -0.40
N ARG A 5 -16.62 -21.08 -0.72
CA ARG A 5 -15.51 -20.39 -0.05
C ARG A 5 -15.86 -19.99 1.38
N LEU A 6 -17.12 -19.58 1.60
CA LEU A 6 -17.61 -19.27 2.94
C LEU A 6 -17.58 -20.50 3.85
N ASN A 7 -18.05 -21.64 3.34
CA ASN A 7 -18.04 -22.89 4.10
C ASN A 7 -16.64 -23.35 4.45
N ILE A 8 -15.68 -23.26 3.51
CA ILE A 8 -14.27 -23.60 3.79
C ILE A 8 -13.71 -22.70 4.89
N PHE A 9 -13.97 -21.39 4.83
CA PHE A 9 -13.50 -20.44 5.84
C PHE A 9 -14.09 -20.74 7.23
N LEU A 10 -15.39 -21.04 7.31
CA LEU A 10 -16.03 -21.42 8.57
C LEU A 10 -15.47 -22.72 9.15
N VAL A 11 -15.20 -23.71 8.30
CA VAL A 11 -14.59 -24.99 8.74
C VAL A 11 -13.19 -24.74 9.29
N VAL A 12 -12.37 -23.91 8.65
CA VAL A 12 -11.01 -23.57 9.15
C VAL A 12 -11.08 -22.85 10.51
N ILE A 13 -12.00 -21.90 10.69
CA ILE A 13 -12.20 -21.23 11.99
C ILE A 13 -12.64 -22.25 13.06
N LEU A 14 -13.55 -23.13 12.72
CA LEU A 14 -14.05 -24.12 13.66
C LEU A 14 -12.95 -25.12 14.06
N ILE A 15 -12.11 -25.55 13.12
CA ILE A 15 -10.95 -26.40 13.40
C ILE A 15 -9.95 -25.65 14.30
N TYR A 16 -9.66 -24.38 14.02
CA TYR A 16 -8.78 -23.56 14.86
C TYR A 16 -9.31 -23.45 16.30
N LEU A 17 -10.60 -23.17 16.45
CA LEU A 17 -11.25 -23.06 17.75
C LEU A 17 -11.17 -24.39 18.52
N LEU A 18 -11.49 -25.51 17.87
CA LEU A 18 -11.43 -26.83 18.51
C LEU A 18 -9.99 -27.19 18.94
N LEU A 19 -9.00 -26.91 18.11
CA LEU A 19 -7.61 -27.26 18.40
C LEU A 19 -7.03 -26.40 19.53
N PHE A 20 -7.19 -25.08 19.48
CA PHE A 20 -6.48 -24.15 20.38
C PHE A 20 -7.28 -23.72 21.60
N GLU A 21 -8.59 -23.92 21.64
CA GLU A 21 -9.39 -23.71 22.84
C GLU A 21 -9.50 -24.98 23.71
N PHE A 22 -9.61 -26.18 23.08
CA PHE A 22 -9.90 -27.42 23.81
C PHE A 22 -8.74 -28.42 23.86
N ILE A 23 -7.96 -28.56 22.77
CA ILE A 23 -6.92 -29.59 22.70
C ILE A 23 -5.56 -29.04 23.16
N PHE A 24 -5.19 -27.84 22.74
CA PHE A 24 -3.90 -27.22 23.05
C PHE A 24 -4.03 -25.81 23.64
N PRO A 25 -4.78 -25.60 24.75
CA PRO A 25 -5.07 -24.25 25.28
C PRO A 25 -3.81 -23.52 25.77
N SER A 26 -2.76 -24.23 26.14
CA SER A 26 -1.48 -23.67 26.62
C SER A 26 -0.41 -23.52 25.55
N ASN A 27 -0.80 -23.53 24.26
CA ASN A 27 0.17 -23.37 23.18
C ASN A 27 0.73 -21.93 23.17
N ARG A 28 2.06 -21.81 23.22
CA ARG A 28 2.74 -20.49 23.22
C ARG A 28 2.75 -19.81 21.86
N ILE A 29 2.57 -20.54 20.76
CA ILE A 29 2.70 -20.01 19.40
C ILE A 29 1.34 -19.53 18.87
N PHE A 30 0.29 -20.32 19.08
CA PHE A 30 -1.06 -20.01 18.63
C PHE A 30 -1.98 -19.79 19.82
N PRO A 31 -2.33 -18.53 20.15
CA PRO A 31 -3.19 -18.22 21.28
C PRO A 31 -4.61 -18.74 21.06
N SER A 32 -5.27 -19.16 22.15
CA SER A 32 -6.68 -19.56 22.09
C SER A 32 -7.60 -18.38 21.77
N VAL A 33 -8.82 -18.66 21.32
CA VAL A 33 -9.78 -17.60 20.96
C VAL A 33 -10.13 -16.72 22.15
N SER A 34 -10.22 -17.30 23.35
CA SER A 34 -10.44 -16.56 24.59
C SER A 34 -9.29 -15.58 24.89
N VAL A 35 -8.04 -16.00 24.67
CA VAL A 35 -6.86 -15.14 24.84
C VAL A 35 -6.83 -14.03 23.78
N ILE A 36 -7.18 -14.31 22.52
CA ILE A 36 -7.29 -13.28 21.47
C ILE A 36 -8.32 -12.21 21.85
N TRP A 37 -9.46 -12.63 22.43
CA TRP A 37 -10.49 -11.71 22.90
C TRP A 37 -9.97 -10.80 24.02
N LEU A 38 -9.32 -11.38 25.05
CA LEU A 38 -8.72 -10.62 26.13
C LEU A 38 -7.64 -9.65 25.63
N SER A 39 -6.77 -10.11 24.73
CA SER A 39 -5.76 -9.26 24.08
C SER A 39 -6.38 -8.13 23.26
N THR A 40 -7.56 -8.35 22.65
CA THR A 40 -8.28 -7.28 21.96
C THR A 40 -8.72 -6.19 22.93
N VAL A 41 -9.30 -6.54 24.08
CA VAL A 41 -9.67 -5.57 25.13
C VAL A 41 -8.42 -4.80 25.62
N GLU A 42 -7.34 -5.52 25.88
CA GLU A 42 -6.07 -4.92 26.31
C GLU A 42 -5.49 -3.92 25.30
N LEU A 43 -5.62 -4.18 24.01
CA LEU A 43 -5.20 -3.26 22.95
C LEU A 43 -5.93 -1.92 23.04
N PHE A 44 -7.23 -1.92 23.34
CA PHE A 44 -7.99 -0.68 23.46
C PHE A 44 -7.67 0.06 24.78
N ASP A 45 -7.54 -0.66 25.87
CA ASP A 45 -7.38 -0.07 27.21
C ASP A 45 -5.95 0.43 27.49
N LYS A 46 -4.92 -0.34 27.10
CA LYS A 46 -3.52 -0.05 27.45
C LYS A 46 -2.73 0.59 26.31
N TYR A 47 -3.03 0.23 25.05
CA TYR A 47 -2.19 0.62 23.93
C TYR A 47 -2.77 1.77 23.08
N ASN A 48 -3.88 2.38 23.49
CA ASN A 48 -4.54 3.44 22.72
C ASN A 48 -4.70 3.06 21.24
N PHE A 49 -5.19 1.83 20.99
CA PHE A 49 -5.23 1.23 19.66
C PHE A 49 -5.86 2.13 18.60
N LEU A 50 -6.96 2.82 18.91
CA LEU A 50 -7.66 3.69 17.95
C LEU A 50 -6.79 4.86 17.49
N LEU A 51 -6.07 5.53 18.38
CA LEU A 51 -5.18 6.64 18.03
C LEU A 51 -4.04 6.15 17.13
N ASN A 52 -3.43 5.02 17.50
CA ASN A 52 -2.39 4.39 16.69
C ASN A 52 -2.91 3.95 15.31
N LEU A 53 -4.13 3.40 15.25
CA LEU A 53 -4.76 3.04 13.98
C LEU A 53 -5.00 4.27 13.08
N ILE A 54 -5.50 5.37 13.64
CA ILE A 54 -5.71 6.63 12.90
C ILE A 54 -4.36 7.16 12.40
N SER A 55 -3.30 7.10 13.21
CA SER A 55 -1.95 7.52 12.82
C SER A 55 -1.44 6.70 11.63
N THR A 56 -1.58 5.36 11.67
CA THR A 56 -1.20 4.48 10.55
C THR A 56 -2.05 4.73 9.31
N LEU A 57 -3.39 4.87 9.46
CA LEU A 57 -4.29 5.20 8.36
C LEU A 57 -3.91 6.53 7.69
N SER A 58 -3.64 7.55 8.49
CA SER A 58 -3.21 8.85 7.96
C SER A 58 -1.92 8.74 7.15
N ALA A 59 -0.94 7.95 7.61
CA ALA A 59 0.31 7.73 6.91
C ALA A 59 0.09 7.01 5.57
N VAL A 60 -0.72 5.95 5.55
CA VAL A 60 -1.04 5.19 4.33
C VAL A 60 -1.72 6.09 3.30
N TYR A 61 -2.81 6.76 3.65
CA TYR A 61 -3.61 7.50 2.67
C TYR A 61 -3.05 8.86 2.30
N ALA A 62 -2.37 9.55 3.22
CA ALA A 62 -1.64 10.76 2.87
C ALA A 62 -0.49 10.45 1.90
N SER A 63 0.25 9.34 2.10
CA SER A 63 1.31 8.94 1.16
C SER A 63 0.75 8.59 -0.22
N VAL A 64 -0.39 7.90 -0.30
CA VAL A 64 -1.07 7.62 -1.58
C VAL A 64 -1.48 8.92 -2.29
N PHE A 65 -2.02 9.89 -1.53
CA PHE A 65 -2.42 11.19 -2.08
C PHE A 65 -1.22 12.01 -2.58
N ILE A 66 -0.14 12.07 -1.78
CA ILE A 66 1.11 12.75 -2.18
C ILE A 66 1.70 12.09 -3.42
N ASN A 67 1.70 10.75 -3.46
CA ASN A 67 2.18 9.99 -4.62
C ASN A 67 1.36 10.31 -5.89
N TYR A 68 0.04 10.43 -5.77
CA TYR A 68 -0.82 10.85 -6.89
C TYR A 68 -0.43 12.23 -7.42
N LEU A 69 -0.23 13.20 -6.54
CA LEU A 69 0.18 14.56 -6.95
C LEU A 69 1.56 14.56 -7.61
N LEU A 70 2.53 13.86 -7.03
CA LEU A 70 3.89 13.75 -7.59
C LEU A 70 3.88 13.05 -8.95
N THR A 71 3.14 11.96 -9.09
CA THR A 71 3.00 11.23 -10.35
C THR A 71 2.35 12.12 -11.42
N LYS A 72 1.30 12.85 -11.08
CA LYS A 72 0.62 13.78 -12.00
C LYS A 72 1.53 14.90 -12.50
N ILE A 73 2.36 15.47 -11.60
CA ILE A 73 3.30 16.54 -11.96
C ILE A 73 4.46 16.01 -12.80
N SER A 74 4.98 14.84 -12.46
CA SER A 74 6.19 14.29 -13.09
C SER A 74 5.91 13.53 -14.39
N PHE A 75 4.72 12.97 -14.56
CA PHE A 75 4.33 12.16 -15.72
C PHE A 75 4.66 12.82 -17.09
N PRO A 76 4.32 14.10 -17.36
CA PRO A 76 4.61 14.71 -18.65
C PRO A 76 6.10 14.80 -18.98
N TYR A 77 6.95 15.00 -17.96
CA TYR A 77 8.40 15.11 -18.15
C TYR A 77 9.00 13.75 -18.52
N PHE A 78 8.57 12.68 -17.81
CA PHE A 78 9.09 11.34 -18.06
C PHE A 78 8.52 10.70 -19.33
N GLN A 79 7.29 10.99 -19.69
CA GLN A 79 6.71 10.52 -20.97
C GLN A 79 7.44 11.13 -22.16
N LYS A 80 7.77 12.43 -22.13
CA LYS A 80 8.56 13.07 -23.16
C LYS A 80 9.94 12.43 -23.28
N TYR A 81 10.64 12.22 -22.16
CA TYR A 81 11.94 11.58 -22.13
C TYR A 81 11.92 10.16 -22.74
N GLN A 82 10.84 9.42 -22.52
CA GLN A 82 10.69 8.07 -23.04
C GLN A 82 10.38 8.08 -24.54
N SER A 83 9.57 9.03 -25.05
CA SER A 83 9.29 9.17 -26.49
C SER A 83 10.55 9.52 -27.28
N ASP A 84 11.42 10.39 -26.75
CA ASP A 84 12.68 10.77 -27.37
C ASP A 84 13.71 9.62 -27.42
N LYS A 85 13.62 8.65 -26.47
CA LYS A 85 14.48 7.45 -26.41
C LYS A 85 13.95 6.24 -27.17
N ALA A 86 12.67 6.18 -27.49
CA ALA A 86 12.06 5.03 -28.16
C ALA A 86 12.67 4.74 -29.55
N SER A 87 13.46 5.67 -30.11
CA SER A 87 14.26 5.44 -31.31
C SER A 87 15.52 4.58 -31.09
N ASN A 88 15.99 4.33 -29.85
CA ASN A 88 17.34 3.81 -29.61
C ASN A 88 17.49 2.61 -28.66
N SER A 89 16.47 2.04 -28.06
CA SER A 89 16.54 0.74 -27.35
C SER A 89 15.44 0.57 -26.29
N SER A 90 14.83 -0.58 -26.28
CA SER A 90 13.56 -0.86 -25.57
C SER A 90 13.68 -1.22 -24.07
N ASP A 91 14.87 -1.29 -23.47
CA ASP A 91 15.00 -1.98 -22.18
C ASP A 91 15.61 -1.21 -21.00
N ASN A 92 15.98 0.06 -21.14
CA ASN A 92 16.67 0.76 -20.05
C ASN A 92 15.84 1.90 -19.43
N ASN A 93 14.69 1.56 -18.85
CA ASN A 93 14.03 2.49 -17.93
C ASN A 93 14.81 2.57 -16.63
N ILE A 94 15.35 3.75 -16.29
CA ILE A 94 16.04 4.02 -15.01
C ILE A 94 15.19 3.57 -13.82
N PHE A 95 13.86 3.69 -13.95
CA PHE A 95 12.93 3.26 -12.91
C PHE A 95 12.82 1.73 -12.75
N SER A 96 13.10 0.95 -13.80
CA SER A 96 13.09 -0.52 -13.68
C SER A 96 14.20 -0.99 -12.73
N PHE A 97 15.36 -0.34 -12.72
CA PHE A 97 16.43 -0.65 -11.76
C PHE A 97 15.98 -0.41 -10.30
N LEU A 98 15.25 0.67 -10.04
CA LEU A 98 14.76 0.98 -8.69
C LEU A 98 13.78 -0.06 -8.14
N THR A 99 13.09 -0.79 -9.01
CA THR A 99 12.17 -1.87 -8.57
C THR A 99 12.89 -3.11 -8.06
N PHE A 100 14.19 -3.29 -8.38
CA PHE A 100 15.01 -4.39 -7.87
C PHE A 100 15.59 -4.13 -6.48
N ILE A 101 15.59 -2.87 -6.01
CA ILE A 101 16.11 -2.55 -4.68
C ILE A 101 15.10 -3.00 -3.62
N PRO A 102 15.52 -3.82 -2.64
CA PRO A 102 14.63 -4.25 -1.57
C PRO A 102 14.13 -3.05 -0.75
N PHE A 103 12.83 -2.78 -0.79
CA PHE A 103 12.20 -1.65 -0.11
C PHE A 103 12.50 -1.61 1.39
N PHE A 104 12.64 -2.77 2.01
CA PHE A 104 13.01 -2.89 3.41
C PHE A 104 14.37 -2.24 3.72
N LEU A 105 15.38 -2.45 2.86
CA LEU A 105 16.71 -1.85 3.05
C LEU A 105 16.67 -0.33 2.89
N ILE A 106 15.94 0.18 1.89
CA ILE A 106 15.74 1.63 1.74
C ILE A 106 15.08 2.20 3.00
N SER A 107 14.03 1.55 3.50
CA SER A 107 13.33 1.98 4.69
C SER A 107 14.25 2.08 5.91
N ILE A 108 15.12 1.08 6.13
CA ILE A 108 16.10 1.11 7.24
C ILE A 108 17.05 2.29 7.10
N ILE A 109 17.65 2.49 5.92
CA ILE A 109 18.62 3.58 5.70
C ILE A 109 17.98 4.94 5.96
N VAL A 110 16.79 5.18 5.40
CA VAL A 110 16.10 6.47 5.55
C VAL A 110 15.61 6.68 6.99
N VAL A 111 15.17 5.61 7.68
CA VAL A 111 14.82 5.68 9.11
C VAL A 111 16.03 6.07 9.95
N LEU A 112 17.21 5.51 9.67
CA LEU A 112 18.43 5.88 10.39
C LEU A 112 18.85 7.34 10.18
N TRP A 113 18.59 7.88 8.98
CA TRP A 113 18.90 9.30 8.68
C TRP A 113 17.87 10.27 9.28
N LEU A 114 16.61 9.88 9.35
CA LEU A 114 15.49 10.72 9.75
C LEU A 114 14.82 10.21 11.03
N SER A 115 15.59 9.66 11.97
CA SER A 115 15.08 8.97 13.17
C SER A 115 14.07 9.79 13.97
N ASP A 116 14.28 11.10 14.11
CA ASP A 116 13.48 11.96 14.98
C ASP A 116 12.42 12.77 14.23
N PHE A 117 12.31 12.58 12.91
CA PHE A 117 11.40 13.37 12.10
C PHE A 117 10.01 12.72 11.98
N ILE A 118 8.98 13.37 12.50
CA ILE A 118 7.60 12.85 12.56
C ILE A 118 7.05 12.47 11.17
N LEU A 119 7.47 13.19 10.11
CA LEU A 119 6.98 12.94 8.76
C LEU A 119 7.70 11.82 8.01
N THR A 120 8.65 11.14 8.64
CA THR A 120 9.48 10.11 7.99
C THR A 120 8.64 9.00 7.38
N LYS A 121 7.60 8.52 8.06
CA LYS A 121 6.71 7.47 7.54
C LYS A 121 6.00 7.87 6.23
N TYR A 122 5.62 9.13 6.09
CA TYR A 122 5.01 9.68 4.86
C TYR A 122 6.04 9.79 3.73
N ILE A 123 7.23 10.28 4.04
CA ILE A 123 8.32 10.49 3.09
C ILE A 123 8.81 9.15 2.55
N ILE A 124 9.13 8.19 3.42
CA ILE A 124 9.63 6.86 3.02
C ILE A 124 8.59 6.15 2.15
N THR A 125 7.34 6.12 2.60
CA THR A 125 6.27 5.44 1.87
C THR A 125 6.09 6.05 0.48
N THR A 126 6.08 7.39 0.38
CA THR A 126 5.98 8.08 -0.91
C THR A 126 7.20 7.82 -1.79
N LEU A 127 8.41 7.92 -1.24
CA LEU A 127 9.67 7.72 -1.97
C LEU A 127 9.78 6.30 -2.55
N VAL A 128 9.33 5.31 -1.82
CA VAL A 128 9.35 3.91 -2.26
C VAL A 128 8.35 3.65 -3.37
N PHE A 129 7.12 4.16 -3.25
CA PHE A 129 6.05 3.85 -4.20
C PHE A 129 6.01 4.75 -5.42
N PHE A 130 6.54 5.96 -5.34
CA PHE A 130 6.54 6.88 -6.47
C PHE A 130 7.23 6.32 -7.72
N PRO A 131 8.47 5.79 -7.66
CA PRO A 131 9.13 5.21 -8.82
C PRO A 131 8.37 4.00 -9.37
N PHE A 132 7.82 3.16 -8.50
CA PHE A 132 7.05 2.00 -8.91
C PHE A 132 5.79 2.38 -9.67
N THR A 133 4.98 3.30 -9.14
CA THR A 133 3.74 3.74 -9.78
C THR A 133 3.99 4.49 -11.09
N LEU A 134 5.03 5.31 -11.12
CA LEU A 134 5.42 6.03 -12.34
C LEU A 134 5.90 5.06 -13.43
N ASN A 135 6.74 4.08 -13.08
CA ASN A 135 7.20 3.07 -14.02
C ASN A 135 6.04 2.26 -14.60
N GLU A 136 5.10 1.82 -13.76
CA GLU A 136 3.93 1.06 -14.22
C GLU A 136 3.10 1.88 -15.23
N LEU A 137 2.85 3.17 -14.96
CA LEU A 137 2.13 4.05 -15.88
C LEU A 137 2.86 4.30 -17.20
N LEU A 138 4.18 4.38 -17.15
CA LEU A 138 4.99 4.62 -18.36
C LEU A 138 5.11 3.36 -19.22
N THR A 139 5.15 2.17 -18.60
CA THR A 139 5.35 0.90 -19.34
C THR A 139 4.06 0.34 -19.91
N GLN A 140 2.91 0.71 -19.39
CA GLN A 140 1.63 0.28 -19.94
C GLN A 140 1.41 0.92 -21.31
N LYS A 141 1.58 0.11 -22.37
CA LYS A 141 1.34 0.49 -23.75
C LYS A 141 -0.17 0.55 -24.01
N GLY A 142 -0.79 1.70 -23.79
CA GLY A 142 -2.07 2.01 -24.40
C GLY A 142 -1.83 2.34 -25.88
N ASN A 143 -2.31 1.52 -26.80
CA ASN A 143 -2.20 1.77 -28.24
C ASN A 143 -2.80 3.12 -28.66
N ASP A 144 -3.72 3.65 -27.85
CA ASP A 144 -4.47 4.86 -28.18
C ASP A 144 -3.73 6.17 -27.80
N SER A 145 -2.70 6.11 -26.97
CA SER A 145 -2.07 7.33 -26.45
C SER A 145 -1.33 8.14 -27.53
N SER A 146 -0.77 7.49 -28.57
CA SER A 146 -0.11 8.17 -29.67
C SER A 146 -1.11 8.84 -30.62
N GLU A 147 -2.22 8.17 -30.92
CA GLU A 147 -3.27 8.71 -31.80
C GLU A 147 -3.93 9.95 -31.17
N TYR A 148 -4.26 9.89 -29.89
CA TYR A 148 -4.77 11.06 -29.15
C TYR A 148 -3.75 12.19 -29.10
N PHE A 149 -2.47 11.89 -28.89
CA PHE A 149 -1.42 12.90 -28.86
C PHE A 149 -1.33 13.64 -30.20
N ASP A 150 -1.26 12.92 -31.31
CA ASP A 150 -1.16 13.48 -32.66
C ASP A 150 -2.43 14.27 -33.04
N PHE A 151 -3.61 13.77 -32.68
CA PHE A 151 -4.86 14.47 -32.90
C PHE A 151 -4.89 15.83 -32.20
N TYR A 152 -4.60 15.88 -30.90
CA TYR A 152 -4.61 17.15 -30.14
C TYR A 152 -3.46 18.09 -30.54
N LYS A 153 -2.35 17.55 -30.99
CA LYS A 153 -1.25 18.34 -31.56
C LYS A 153 -1.64 19.01 -32.86
N SER A 154 -2.41 18.33 -33.74
CA SER A 154 -2.95 18.91 -34.97
C SER A 154 -3.93 20.06 -34.72
N LEU A 155 -4.58 20.08 -33.53
CA LEU A 155 -5.43 21.18 -33.08
C LEU A 155 -4.64 22.36 -32.50
N GLY A 156 -3.30 22.32 -32.52
CA GLY A 156 -2.43 23.42 -32.06
C GLY A 156 -2.25 23.49 -30.51
N LEU A 157 -2.62 22.44 -29.77
CA LEU A 157 -2.41 22.41 -28.33
C LEU A 157 -0.93 22.18 -27.99
N LYS A 158 -0.45 22.83 -26.92
CA LYS A 158 0.92 22.62 -26.41
C LYS A 158 1.08 21.21 -25.86
N GLU A 159 2.20 20.54 -26.17
CA GLU A 159 2.51 19.16 -25.76
C GLU A 159 2.31 18.92 -24.24
N ILE A 160 2.75 19.86 -23.38
CA ILE A 160 2.60 19.73 -21.94
C ILE A 160 1.12 19.73 -21.48
N ILE A 161 0.24 20.43 -22.22
CA ILE A 161 -1.20 20.45 -21.92
C ILE A 161 -1.83 19.12 -22.36
N ILE A 162 -1.45 18.60 -23.51
CA ILE A 162 -1.92 17.31 -24.01
C ILE A 162 -1.54 16.21 -23.00
N THR A 163 -0.27 16.16 -22.60
CA THR A 163 0.22 15.12 -21.73
C THR A 163 -0.40 15.21 -20.33
N ASN A 164 -0.47 16.40 -19.73
CA ASN A 164 -0.91 16.54 -18.35
C ASN A 164 -2.43 16.49 -18.18
N LYS A 165 -3.19 17.11 -19.11
CA LYS A 165 -4.65 17.19 -18.97
C LYS A 165 -5.40 16.06 -19.67
N ILE A 166 -4.85 15.53 -20.75
CA ILE A 166 -5.54 14.54 -21.58
C ILE A 166 -4.96 13.15 -21.34
N LEU A 167 -3.68 12.94 -21.61
CA LEU A 167 -3.08 11.61 -21.49
C LEU A 167 -3.05 11.10 -20.05
N PHE A 168 -2.72 11.97 -19.08
CA PHE A 168 -2.77 11.58 -17.67
C PHE A 168 -4.20 11.23 -17.24
N LYS A 169 -5.20 11.98 -17.71
CA LYS A 169 -6.61 11.69 -17.41
C LYS A 169 -7.06 10.34 -17.98
N LEU A 170 -6.59 9.98 -19.16
CA LEU A 170 -6.86 8.66 -19.77
C LEU A 170 -6.18 7.53 -19.00
N LYS A 171 -5.00 7.78 -18.43
CA LYS A 171 -4.25 6.80 -17.61
C LYS A 171 -4.60 6.83 -16.11
N GLU A 172 -5.46 7.73 -15.69
CA GLU A 172 -5.88 7.83 -14.29
C GLU A 172 -6.53 6.54 -13.74
N PRO A 173 -7.39 5.82 -14.49
CA PRO A 173 -7.92 4.53 -14.04
C PRO A 173 -6.82 3.49 -13.80
N GLU A 174 -5.82 3.42 -14.68
CA GLU A 174 -4.67 2.52 -14.55
C GLU A 174 -3.84 2.85 -13.31
N TYR A 175 -3.64 4.15 -13.01
CA TYR A 175 -3.00 4.60 -11.79
C TYR A 175 -3.71 4.07 -10.54
N PHE A 176 -5.03 4.29 -10.43
CA PHE A 176 -5.80 3.82 -9.28
C PHE A 176 -5.86 2.30 -9.19
N TYR A 177 -5.90 1.60 -10.33
CA TYR A 177 -5.82 0.14 -10.35
C TYR A 177 -4.47 -0.37 -9.81
N THR A 178 -3.38 0.30 -10.19
CA THR A 178 -2.04 0.00 -9.64
C THR A 178 -1.99 0.24 -8.12
N GLN A 179 -2.58 1.35 -7.63
CA GLN A 179 -2.69 1.59 -6.19
C GLN A 179 -3.47 0.49 -5.47
N LEU A 180 -4.53 -0.04 -6.06
CA LEU A 180 -5.26 -1.18 -5.51
C LEU A 180 -4.39 -2.45 -5.44
N LYS A 181 -3.58 -2.74 -6.47
CA LYS A 181 -2.68 -3.89 -6.47
C LYS A 181 -1.64 -3.82 -5.34
N ILE A 182 -1.08 -2.65 -5.10
CA ILE A 182 0.01 -2.45 -4.11
C ILE A 182 -0.50 -2.02 -2.72
N HIS A 183 -1.81 -1.92 -2.52
CA HIS A 183 -2.39 -1.40 -1.28
C HIS A 183 -1.86 -2.10 -0.01
N SER A 184 -1.77 -3.44 -0.01
CA SER A 184 -1.23 -4.18 1.13
C SER A 184 0.27 -3.95 1.35
N LEU A 185 1.04 -3.70 0.27
CA LEU A 185 2.46 -3.36 0.37
C LEU A 185 2.66 -1.98 1.00
N ILE A 186 1.82 -0.99 0.67
CA ILE A 186 1.85 0.34 1.29
C ILE A 186 1.66 0.22 2.80
N TRP A 187 0.67 -0.55 3.24
CA TRP A 187 0.46 -0.84 4.66
C TRP A 187 1.69 -1.48 5.30
N SER A 188 2.29 -2.49 4.65
CA SER A 188 3.46 -3.18 5.17
C SER A 188 4.64 -2.25 5.39
N ILE A 189 4.89 -1.31 4.47
CA ILE A 189 6.00 -0.35 4.61
C ILE A 189 5.73 0.64 5.73
N VAL A 190 4.51 1.18 5.83
CA VAL A 190 4.15 2.08 6.93
C VAL A 190 4.34 1.39 8.28
N LEU A 191 3.85 0.16 8.43
CA LEU A 191 4.01 -0.63 9.67
C LEU A 191 5.49 -0.89 10.00
N ILE A 192 6.33 -1.19 9.00
CA ILE A 192 7.77 -1.38 9.20
C ILE A 192 8.43 -0.08 9.67
N VAL A 193 8.10 1.05 9.06
CA VAL A 193 8.68 2.35 9.44
C VAL A 193 8.26 2.71 10.87
N GLU A 194 6.99 2.57 11.22
CA GLU A 194 6.50 2.81 12.58
C GLU A 194 7.14 1.88 13.62
N PHE A 195 7.37 0.61 13.25
CA PHE A 195 8.08 -0.36 14.08
C PHE A 195 9.53 0.06 14.35
N LEU A 196 10.23 0.53 13.32
CA LEU A 196 11.64 0.92 13.43
C LEU A 196 11.83 2.26 14.17
N GLN A 197 10.98 3.25 13.88
CA GLN A 197 11.11 4.61 14.43
C GLN A 197 10.56 4.79 15.85
N GLN A 198 9.82 3.84 16.37
CA GLN A 198 9.18 3.94 17.69
C GLN A 198 8.15 5.09 17.80
N GLN A 199 7.65 5.56 16.65
CA GLN A 199 6.64 6.62 16.59
C GLN A 199 5.23 6.09 16.76
N GLU A 200 4.27 6.98 17.01
CA GLU A 200 2.85 6.63 17.07
C GLU A 200 2.38 5.88 15.82
N GLY A 201 1.70 4.78 16.04
CA GLY A 201 1.16 3.90 15.00
C GLY A 201 1.10 2.44 15.44
N ILE A 202 0.43 1.62 14.65
CA ILE A 202 0.26 0.19 14.93
C ILE A 202 1.62 -0.54 14.93
N GLY A 203 2.55 -0.10 14.09
CA GLY A 203 3.91 -0.66 14.06
C GLY A 203 4.64 -0.51 15.38
N ASN A 204 4.41 0.58 16.12
CA ASN A 204 4.98 0.74 17.45
C ASN A 204 4.38 -0.23 18.48
N ILE A 205 3.06 -0.49 18.41
CA ILE A 205 2.44 -1.49 19.29
C ILE A 205 3.04 -2.87 18.99
N LEU A 206 3.21 -3.23 17.73
CA LEU A 206 3.89 -4.47 17.33
C LEU A 206 5.31 -4.55 17.86
N ARG A 207 6.06 -3.45 17.84
CA ARG A 207 7.42 -3.39 18.42
C ARG A 207 7.42 -3.62 19.93
N ILE A 208 6.49 -3.01 20.65
CA ILE A 208 6.34 -3.18 22.10
C ILE A 208 6.01 -4.66 22.41
N ALA A 209 5.02 -5.23 21.71
CA ALA A 209 4.65 -6.63 21.86
C ALA A 209 5.82 -7.57 21.56
N PHE A 210 6.58 -7.29 20.49
CA PHE A 210 7.78 -8.05 20.14
C PHE A 210 8.88 -7.97 21.23
N LYS A 211 9.12 -6.76 21.77
CA LYS A 211 10.11 -6.53 22.84
C LYS A 211 9.79 -7.34 24.09
N TYR A 212 8.52 -7.45 24.44
CA TYR A 212 8.06 -8.22 25.61
C TYR A 212 7.71 -9.67 25.29
N GLN A 213 7.94 -10.12 24.05
CA GLN A 213 7.60 -11.46 23.57
C GLN A 213 6.12 -11.82 23.77
N ASP A 214 5.25 -10.81 23.66
CA ASP A 214 3.80 -10.98 23.77
C ASP A 214 3.23 -11.45 22.43
N ILE A 215 3.20 -12.77 22.28
CA ILE A 215 2.70 -13.41 21.05
C ILE A 215 1.20 -13.18 20.89
N SER A 216 0.45 -13.12 22.02
CA SER A 216 -1.00 -12.96 21.98
C SER A 216 -1.41 -11.60 21.40
N ILE A 217 -0.77 -10.52 21.85
CA ILE A 217 -0.98 -9.18 21.28
C ILE A 217 -0.52 -9.10 19.83
N THR A 218 0.65 -9.65 19.51
CA THR A 218 1.17 -9.66 18.13
C THR A 218 0.21 -10.38 17.17
N PHE A 219 -0.31 -11.54 17.59
CA PHE A 219 -1.25 -12.33 16.80
C PHE A 219 -2.58 -11.59 16.61
N THR A 220 -3.11 -11.01 17.69
CA THR A 220 -4.36 -10.25 17.71
C THR A 220 -4.29 -9.02 16.78
N ILE A 221 -3.21 -8.23 16.86
CA ILE A 221 -2.98 -7.09 15.97
C ILE A 221 -2.92 -7.56 14.50
N THR A 222 -2.22 -8.65 14.22
CA THR A 222 -2.10 -9.17 12.86
C THR A 222 -3.46 -9.51 12.27
N ILE A 223 -4.35 -10.13 13.05
CA ILE A 223 -5.73 -10.42 12.61
C ILE A 223 -6.49 -9.12 12.36
N ILE A 224 -6.50 -8.20 13.31
CA ILE A 224 -7.28 -6.96 13.21
C ILE A 224 -6.81 -6.12 12.00
N ILE A 225 -5.50 -5.97 11.82
CA ILE A 225 -4.95 -5.21 10.69
C ILE A 225 -5.24 -5.90 9.35
N SER A 226 -5.10 -7.23 9.27
CA SER A 226 -5.43 -7.97 8.04
C SER A 226 -6.90 -7.79 7.65
N LEU A 227 -7.81 -7.83 8.61
CA LEU A 227 -9.23 -7.57 8.38
C LEU A 227 -9.46 -6.10 7.96
N THR A 228 -8.80 -5.16 8.62
CA THR A 228 -8.90 -3.73 8.28
C THR A 228 -8.44 -3.48 6.84
N ILE A 229 -7.28 -3.99 6.44
CA ILE A 229 -6.76 -3.88 5.08
C ILE A 229 -7.73 -4.51 4.07
N TYR A 230 -8.27 -5.69 4.38
CA TYR A 230 -9.23 -6.39 3.51
C TYR A 230 -10.51 -5.57 3.28
N PHE A 231 -11.12 -5.04 4.35
CA PHE A 231 -12.34 -4.24 4.23
C PHE A 231 -12.09 -2.92 3.48
N LEU A 232 -10.99 -2.25 3.75
CA LEU A 232 -10.61 -1.03 3.06
C LEU A 232 -10.30 -1.30 1.58
N HIS A 233 -9.54 -2.34 1.26
CA HIS A 233 -9.30 -2.74 -0.12
C HIS A 233 -10.61 -3.03 -0.88
N PHE A 234 -11.53 -3.75 -0.27
CA PHE A 234 -12.83 -4.05 -0.86
C PHE A 234 -13.67 -2.77 -1.07
N GLY A 235 -13.65 -1.85 -0.12
CA GLY A 235 -14.29 -0.54 -0.22
C GLY A 235 -13.74 0.28 -1.39
N PHE A 236 -12.41 0.39 -1.48
CA PHE A 236 -11.75 1.10 -2.59
C PHE A 236 -11.99 0.45 -3.94
N ARG A 237 -12.01 -0.87 -4.02
CA ARG A 237 -12.35 -1.58 -5.24
C ARG A 237 -13.78 -1.29 -5.71
N LYS A 238 -14.74 -1.21 -4.79
CA LYS A 238 -16.12 -0.81 -5.12
C LYS A 238 -16.19 0.64 -5.63
N LEU A 239 -15.47 1.55 -4.99
CA LEU A 239 -15.37 2.94 -5.42
C LEU A 239 -14.73 3.06 -6.80
N TYR A 240 -13.62 2.36 -7.03
CA TYR A 240 -12.95 2.30 -8.33
C TYR A 240 -13.92 1.86 -9.44
N ASN A 241 -14.61 0.73 -9.27
CA ASN A 241 -15.57 0.22 -10.24
C ASN A 241 -16.77 1.16 -10.49
N LYS A 242 -17.13 1.99 -9.50
CA LYS A 242 -18.19 2.99 -9.64
C LYS A 242 -17.73 4.24 -10.40
N ILE A 243 -16.49 4.68 -10.15
CA ILE A 243 -15.93 5.89 -10.77
C ILE A 243 -15.50 5.60 -12.21
N TYR A 244 -14.88 4.46 -12.45
CA TYR A 244 -14.32 4.07 -13.76
C TYR A 244 -15.11 2.92 -14.40
N PHE A 245 -16.45 3.08 -14.46
CA PHE A 245 -17.36 2.05 -15.00
C PHE A 245 -17.20 1.81 -16.50
N TRP A 246 -16.49 2.68 -17.19
CA TRP A 246 -16.24 2.59 -18.64
C TRP A 246 -14.95 1.85 -19.02
N ASN A 247 -14.17 1.35 -18.05
CA ASN A 247 -12.85 0.72 -18.24
C ASN A 247 -12.94 -0.80 -18.12
#